data_7bd06df3759caa099890cd9509c8fc4e
#
_entry.id   7bd06df3759caa099890cd9509c8fc4e
#
_cell.length_a   1.000
_cell.length_b   1.000
_cell.length_c   1.000
_cell.angle_alpha   90.00
_cell.angle_beta   90.00
_cell.angle_gamma   90.00
#
_symmetry.space_group_name_H-M   'P 1'
#
loop_
_entity.id
_entity.type
_entity.pdbx_description
1 polymer ?
#
loop_
_entity_poly.entity_id
_entity_poly.type
_entity_poly.pdbx_seq_one_letter_code
_entity_poly.pdbx_strand_id
1 'polypeptide(L)'
;MKTLKILLGTAFLLFLPSNFIFAQGCSDAGFCTVNSFQPNNNDSIKAYRNQFKTGIFFGKADNSISVFGNYVEYNRQINQKIGVDAKLTTLAQNGNNVSTFGVSDLFLNANFRANEKLKFTLGAKIPLSDAGNSENNIPLPMDYQSSLGTLDLIVGVGYEIKKIQLVAALQQPLTQNENQFLASQYPASSPLRGFLSTNKFQRSGDVLLRVSYPLNINSKLKFTPSILPIYHLKNDRFTNQNNEELEINNSKGLTLNGNVYLDYEINQRNGLQLNLGVPFLVRTARPDGLTRSFIANVEYKIRF
;
A
#
# COMPACT_ATOMS: atom_id res chain seq x y z
N MET A 1 -14.37 -39.42 -5.70
CA MET A 1 -14.41 -37.96 -5.95
C MET A 1 -13.58 -37.11 -4.97
N LYS A 2 -13.25 -37.52 -3.76
CA LYS A 2 -12.42 -36.75 -2.82
C LYS A 2 -10.92 -36.81 -3.15
N THR A 3 -10.42 -37.90 -3.70
CA THR A 3 -9.01 -38.09 -4.09
C THR A 3 -8.60 -37.31 -5.34
N LEU A 4 -9.51 -37.06 -6.27
CA LEU A 4 -9.22 -36.28 -7.49
C LEU A 4 -9.05 -34.77 -7.19
N LYS A 5 -9.70 -34.25 -6.16
CA LYS A 5 -9.56 -32.82 -5.76
C LYS A 5 -8.23 -32.53 -5.05
N ILE A 6 -7.62 -33.51 -4.40
CA ILE A 6 -6.31 -33.37 -3.77
C ILE A 6 -5.20 -33.44 -4.81
N LEU A 7 -5.35 -34.26 -5.86
CA LEU A 7 -4.37 -34.31 -6.97
C LEU A 7 -4.34 -33.04 -7.83
N LEU A 8 -5.47 -32.34 -8.04
CA LEU A 8 -5.48 -31.06 -8.74
C LEU A 8 -4.85 -29.92 -7.91
N GLY A 9 -4.96 -29.99 -6.59
CA GLY A 9 -4.34 -29.00 -5.70
C GLY A 9 -2.80 -29.11 -5.65
N THR A 10 -2.27 -30.34 -5.70
CA THR A 10 -0.82 -30.60 -5.69
C THR A 10 -0.16 -30.36 -7.06
N ALA A 11 -0.87 -30.55 -8.16
CA ALA A 11 -0.35 -30.28 -9.51
C ALA A 11 -0.20 -28.77 -9.79
N PHE A 12 -0.99 -27.91 -9.14
CA PHE A 12 -0.87 -26.45 -9.30
C PHE A 12 0.35 -25.85 -8.57
N LEU A 13 0.88 -26.55 -7.55
CA LEU A 13 2.08 -26.10 -6.81
C LEU A 13 3.41 -26.44 -7.52
N LEU A 14 3.42 -27.31 -8.53
CA LEU A 14 4.64 -27.78 -9.20
C LEU A 14 4.99 -27.05 -10.51
N PHE A 15 4.17 -26.08 -10.94
CA PHE A 15 4.42 -25.26 -12.13
C PHE A 15 4.76 -23.80 -11.83
N LEU A 16 5.52 -23.55 -10.76
CA LEU A 16 6.14 -22.23 -10.60
C LEU A 16 7.50 -22.25 -11.34
N PRO A 17 7.63 -21.54 -12.48
CA PRO A 17 8.94 -21.39 -13.09
C PRO A 17 9.85 -20.65 -12.11
N SER A 18 11.02 -21.19 -11.84
CA SER A 18 12.06 -20.62 -10.99
C SER A 18 12.78 -19.45 -11.68
N ASN A 19 12.03 -18.54 -12.27
CA ASN A 19 12.54 -17.22 -12.63
C ASN A 19 12.42 -16.35 -11.39
N PHE A 20 13.50 -15.70 -10.99
CA PHE A 20 13.52 -14.70 -9.92
C PHE A 20 12.55 -13.57 -10.30
N ILE A 21 11.31 -13.71 -9.91
CA ILE A 21 10.27 -12.70 -10.09
C ILE A 21 10.54 -11.65 -9.02
N PHE A 22 11.09 -10.51 -9.42
CA PHE A 22 11.11 -9.32 -8.59
C PHE A 22 9.67 -8.83 -8.48
N ALA A 23 9.07 -9.09 -7.35
CA ALA A 23 7.66 -8.92 -7.11
C ALA A 23 7.37 -7.73 -6.17
N GLN A 24 6.28 -6.99 -6.38
CA GLN A 24 5.89 -5.82 -5.57
C GLN A 24 4.51 -6.01 -4.94
N GLY A 25 4.44 -5.92 -3.62
CA GLY A 25 3.21 -5.75 -2.89
C GLY A 25 2.75 -4.28 -2.90
N CYS A 26 1.47 -4.02 -2.65
CA CYS A 26 0.99 -2.66 -2.44
C CYS A 26 1.73 -2.02 -1.26
N SER A 27 2.34 -0.87 -1.47
CA SER A 27 3.09 -0.17 -0.44
C SER A 27 2.17 0.35 0.67
N ASP A 28 2.72 0.40 1.88
CA ASP A 28 1.98 0.86 3.06
C ASP A 28 1.75 2.37 3.08
N ALA A 29 2.55 3.12 2.35
CA ALA A 29 2.35 4.54 2.09
C ALA A 29 1.28 4.79 1.02
N GLY A 30 0.71 3.73 0.43
CA GLY A 30 -0.28 3.83 -0.63
C GLY A 30 -1.72 3.77 -0.14
N PHE A 31 -2.59 4.42 -0.89
CA PHE A 31 -4.04 4.45 -0.62
C PHE A 31 -4.74 3.09 -0.70
N CYS A 32 -4.08 2.07 -1.23
CA CYS A 32 -4.58 0.69 -1.26
C CYS A 32 -4.73 0.07 0.14
N THR A 33 -4.14 0.67 1.18
CA THR A 33 -4.27 0.26 2.57
C THR A 33 -5.36 1.04 3.32
N VAL A 34 -6.04 1.98 2.66
CA VAL A 34 -7.20 2.68 3.21
C VAL A 34 -8.28 1.65 3.56
N ASN A 35 -8.84 1.76 4.76
CA ASN A 35 -9.78 0.78 5.31
C ASN A 35 -10.94 0.45 4.35
N SER A 36 -11.53 1.46 3.75
CA SER A 36 -12.66 1.29 2.83
C SER A 36 -12.32 0.55 1.54
N PHE A 37 -11.04 0.44 1.18
CA PHE A 37 -10.55 -0.24 -0.01
C PHE A 37 -10.04 -1.66 0.28
N GLN A 38 -9.94 -2.05 1.55
CA GLN A 38 -9.59 -3.40 1.93
C GLN A 38 -10.85 -4.30 1.94
N PRO A 39 -10.70 -5.61 1.69
CA PRO A 39 -11.83 -6.54 1.75
C PRO A 39 -12.30 -6.74 3.21
N ASN A 40 -13.54 -7.24 3.37
CA ASN A 40 -14.13 -7.67 4.64
C ASN A 40 -14.42 -6.58 5.68
N ASN A 41 -14.31 -5.30 5.34
CA ASN A 41 -14.53 -4.21 6.30
C ASN A 41 -16.02 -3.87 6.55
N ASN A 42 -16.93 -4.49 5.83
CA ASN A 42 -18.38 -4.21 5.93
C ASN A 42 -19.10 -5.03 7.00
N ASP A 43 -18.56 -6.19 7.38
CA ASP A 43 -19.27 -7.15 8.27
C ASP A 43 -19.32 -6.71 9.73
N SER A 44 -18.38 -5.87 10.16
CA SER A 44 -18.21 -5.47 11.57
C SER A 44 -19.10 -4.30 12.02
N ILE A 45 -19.62 -3.54 11.06
CA ILE A 45 -20.24 -2.22 11.30
C ILE A 45 -21.68 -2.34 11.86
N LYS A 46 -22.33 -3.49 11.71
CA LYS A 46 -23.73 -3.66 12.14
C LYS A 46 -23.92 -3.69 13.67
N ALA A 47 -22.89 -4.12 14.42
CA ALA A 47 -22.98 -4.31 15.87
C ALA A 47 -22.24 -3.26 16.70
N TYR A 48 -21.16 -2.66 16.16
CA TYR A 48 -20.28 -1.74 16.88
C TYR A 48 -20.07 -0.46 16.08
N ARG A 49 -20.09 0.69 16.77
CA ARG A 49 -19.89 2.00 16.10
C ARG A 49 -18.43 2.40 15.98
N ASN A 50 -17.59 1.86 16.81
CA ASN A 50 -16.17 2.21 16.87
C ASN A 50 -15.31 0.98 16.65
N GLN A 51 -14.21 1.17 15.95
CA GLN A 51 -13.17 0.14 15.77
C GLN A 51 -11.81 0.81 15.87
N PHE A 52 -10.93 0.25 16.67
CA PHE A 52 -9.52 0.58 16.72
C PHE A 52 -8.73 -0.58 16.17
N LYS A 53 -7.72 -0.28 15.35
CA LYS A 53 -6.81 -1.25 14.77
C LYS A 53 -5.38 -0.83 15.04
N THR A 54 -4.53 -1.79 15.27
CA THR A 54 -3.08 -1.61 15.25
C THR A 54 -2.46 -2.73 14.44
N GLY A 55 -1.46 -2.39 13.64
CA GLY A 55 -0.81 -3.36 12.78
C GLY A 55 0.69 -3.10 12.68
N ILE A 56 1.41 -4.17 12.40
CA ILE A 56 2.82 -4.17 12.06
C ILE A 56 2.99 -4.82 10.70
N PHE A 57 3.90 -4.29 9.91
CA PHE A 57 4.20 -4.87 8.61
C PHE A 57 5.70 -4.94 8.35
N PHE A 58 6.05 -5.89 7.54
CA PHE A 58 7.40 -6.09 7.01
C PHE A 58 7.34 -6.26 5.50
N GLY A 59 8.29 -5.67 4.79
CA GLY A 59 8.44 -5.84 3.36
C GLY A 59 9.90 -5.78 2.91
N LYS A 60 10.14 -6.29 1.72
CA LYS A 60 11.38 -6.11 0.98
C LYS A 60 11.11 -5.15 -0.18
N ALA A 61 11.88 -4.08 -0.26
CA ALA A 61 11.85 -3.13 -1.36
C ALA A 61 12.94 -3.44 -2.40
N ASP A 62 12.99 -2.63 -3.45
CA ASP A 62 14.09 -2.66 -4.41
C ASP A 62 15.43 -2.34 -3.73
N ASN A 63 16.51 -2.53 -4.45
CA ASN A 63 17.86 -2.18 -4.01
C ASN A 63 18.25 -2.79 -2.65
N SER A 64 17.74 -3.99 -2.33
CA SER A 64 18.03 -4.73 -1.09
C SER A 64 17.55 -4.03 0.20
N ILE A 65 16.62 -3.10 0.11
CA ILE A 65 16.06 -2.40 1.27
C ILE A 65 15.01 -3.27 1.96
N SER A 66 15.15 -3.41 3.28
CA SER A 66 14.11 -3.97 4.16
C SER A 66 13.27 -2.84 4.73
N VAL A 67 11.97 -3.02 4.75
CA VAL A 67 11.03 -2.03 5.26
C VAL A 67 10.21 -2.64 6.38
N PHE A 68 10.17 -1.93 7.49
CA PHE A 68 9.33 -2.21 8.64
C PHE A 68 8.41 -1.03 8.89
N GLY A 69 7.24 -1.28 9.39
CA GLY A 69 6.38 -0.21 9.83
C GLY A 69 5.30 -0.69 10.77
N ASN A 70 4.64 0.27 11.35
CA ASN A 70 3.45 0.04 12.15
C ASN A 70 2.43 1.14 11.87
N TYR A 71 1.20 0.88 12.26
CA TYR A 71 0.13 1.85 12.18
C TYR A 71 -0.88 1.69 13.29
N VAL A 72 -1.56 2.78 13.55
CA VAL A 72 -2.80 2.81 14.31
C VAL A 72 -3.91 3.39 13.44
N GLU A 73 -5.09 2.82 13.55
CA GLU A 73 -6.26 3.25 12.77
C GLU A 73 -7.50 3.28 13.66
N TYR A 74 -8.26 4.35 13.57
CA TYR A 74 -9.52 4.50 14.24
C TYR A 74 -10.64 4.68 13.22
N ASN A 75 -11.67 3.85 13.32
CA ASN A 75 -12.84 3.89 12.46
C ASN A 75 -14.08 4.17 13.30
N ARG A 76 -14.91 5.11 12.88
CA ARG A 76 -16.17 5.45 13.54
C ARG A 76 -17.32 5.48 12.55
N GLN A 77 -18.34 4.71 12.85
CA GLN A 77 -19.62 4.79 12.15
C GLN A 77 -20.49 5.87 12.81
N ILE A 78 -20.68 6.99 12.12
CA ILE A 78 -21.48 8.12 12.61
C ILE A 78 -22.97 7.75 12.58
N ASN A 79 -23.42 7.19 11.47
CA ASN A 79 -24.79 6.68 11.29
C ASN A 79 -24.77 5.49 10.31
N GLN A 80 -25.93 4.96 9.91
CA GLN A 80 -26.03 3.80 9.02
C GLN A 80 -25.39 4.01 7.63
N LYS A 81 -25.23 5.27 7.20
CA LYS A 81 -24.72 5.62 5.86
C LYS A 81 -23.32 6.24 5.90
N ILE A 82 -22.93 6.90 6.99
CA ILE A 82 -21.70 7.69 7.06
C ILE A 82 -20.75 7.10 8.09
N GLY A 83 -19.54 6.81 7.68
CA GLY A 83 -18.41 6.45 8.51
C GLY A 83 -17.22 7.36 8.24
N VAL A 84 -16.32 7.46 9.20
CA VAL A 84 -15.03 8.15 9.07
C VAL A 84 -13.94 7.27 9.61
N ASP A 85 -12.74 7.38 9.04
CA ASP A 85 -11.55 6.71 9.54
C ASP A 85 -10.32 7.61 9.48
N ALA A 86 -9.42 7.40 10.43
CA ALA A 86 -8.12 8.03 10.50
C ALA A 86 -7.06 6.95 10.71
N LYS A 87 -5.99 6.96 9.89
CA LYS A 87 -4.86 6.02 9.99
C LYS A 87 -3.55 6.79 10.02
N LEU A 88 -2.72 6.52 11.01
CA LEU A 88 -1.38 7.04 11.16
C LEU A 88 -0.38 5.91 10.97
N THR A 89 0.65 6.12 10.16
CA THR A 89 1.67 5.12 9.83
C THR A 89 3.06 5.61 10.21
N THR A 90 3.96 4.71 10.60
CA THR A 90 5.40 4.95 10.72
C THR A 90 6.16 3.97 9.84
N LEU A 91 7.33 4.37 9.38
CA LEU A 91 8.19 3.59 8.51
C LEU A 91 9.64 3.59 9.00
N ALA A 92 10.28 2.43 8.89
CA ALA A 92 11.72 2.25 9.00
C ALA A 92 12.24 1.55 7.74
N GLN A 93 13.29 2.10 7.13
CA GLN A 93 13.96 1.52 5.97
C GLN A 93 15.42 1.21 6.32
N ASN A 94 15.90 0.03 5.94
CA ASN A 94 17.27 -0.40 6.22
C ASN A 94 17.86 -1.16 5.04
N GLY A 95 19.02 -0.74 4.57
CA GLY A 95 19.77 -1.36 3.48
C GLY A 95 20.93 -0.48 3.04
N ASN A 96 21.91 -1.03 2.33
CA ASN A 96 23.05 -0.30 1.76
C ASN A 96 23.81 0.57 2.80
N ASN A 97 23.92 0.09 4.05
CA ASN A 97 24.50 0.79 5.20
C ASN A 97 23.75 2.06 5.63
N VAL A 98 22.52 2.27 5.13
CA VAL A 98 21.64 3.37 5.52
C VAL A 98 20.47 2.82 6.33
N SER A 99 20.10 3.51 7.39
CA SER A 99 18.93 3.21 8.21
C SER A 99 18.17 4.49 8.52
N THR A 100 16.88 4.50 8.21
CA THR A 100 15.99 5.64 8.49
C THR A 100 14.75 5.17 9.24
N PHE A 101 14.18 6.09 10.01
CA PHE A 101 12.89 5.90 10.69
C PHE A 101 12.16 7.25 10.75
N GLY A 102 10.85 7.22 10.56
CA GLY A 102 10.04 8.42 10.70
C GLY A 102 8.54 8.15 10.72
N VAL A 103 7.79 9.17 11.12
CA VAL A 103 6.35 9.22 10.94
C VAL A 103 6.07 9.42 9.46
N SER A 104 5.15 8.63 8.90
CA SER A 104 4.87 8.65 7.46
C SER A 104 3.71 9.61 7.15
N ASP A 105 2.52 9.08 7.03
CA ASP A 105 1.36 9.80 6.56
C ASP A 105 0.18 9.63 7.51
N LEU A 106 -0.68 10.65 7.56
CA LEU A 106 -2.00 10.59 8.16
C LEU A 106 -3.05 10.47 7.03
N PHE A 107 -3.77 9.36 6.99
CA PHE A 107 -4.93 9.20 6.12
C PHE A 107 -6.20 9.57 6.88
N LEU A 108 -7.02 10.44 6.30
CA LEU A 108 -8.34 10.82 6.80
C LEU A 108 -9.37 10.53 5.71
N ASN A 109 -10.38 9.73 6.01
CA ASN A 109 -11.38 9.33 5.02
C ASN A 109 -12.80 9.46 5.57
N ALA A 110 -13.71 9.88 4.70
CA ALA A 110 -15.16 9.82 4.89
C ALA A 110 -15.73 8.79 3.92
N ASN A 111 -16.58 7.91 4.45
CA ASN A 111 -17.22 6.82 3.71
C ASN A 111 -18.71 7.04 3.68
N PHE A 112 -19.31 7.00 2.50
CA PHE A 112 -20.74 7.10 2.31
C PHE A 112 -21.30 5.82 1.70
N ARG A 113 -22.19 5.14 2.42
CA ARG A 113 -22.91 3.96 1.95
C ARG A 113 -24.22 4.38 1.31
N ALA A 114 -24.28 4.36 -0.01
CA ALA A 114 -25.50 4.71 -0.75
C ALA A 114 -26.59 3.64 -0.56
N ASN A 115 -26.19 2.36 -0.57
CA ASN A 115 -27.05 1.20 -0.29
C ASN A 115 -26.18 0.03 0.25
N GLU A 116 -26.76 -1.16 0.39
CA GLU A 116 -26.05 -2.34 0.91
C GLU A 116 -24.86 -2.77 0.06
N LYS A 117 -24.85 -2.44 -1.23
CA LYS A 117 -23.85 -2.88 -2.20
C LYS A 117 -22.87 -1.79 -2.62
N LEU A 118 -23.25 -0.51 -2.50
CA LEU A 118 -22.52 0.61 -3.06
C LEU A 118 -22.02 1.55 -1.96
N LYS A 119 -20.71 1.78 -1.95
CA LYS A 119 -20.02 2.68 -1.03
C LYS A 119 -19.12 3.64 -1.79
N PHE A 120 -19.10 4.89 -1.39
CA PHE A 120 -18.17 5.93 -1.86
C PHE A 120 -17.21 6.29 -0.72
N THR A 121 -16.00 6.64 -1.09
CA THR A 121 -14.96 7.14 -0.17
C THR A 121 -14.37 8.41 -0.73
N LEU A 122 -14.26 9.41 0.12
CA LEU A 122 -13.52 10.65 -0.11
C LEU A 122 -12.52 10.81 1.03
N GLY A 123 -11.25 11.04 0.70
CA GLY A 123 -10.20 11.12 1.70
C GLY A 123 -9.04 11.98 1.27
N ALA A 124 -8.13 12.17 2.22
CA ALA A 124 -6.86 12.84 2.03
C ALA A 124 -5.74 12.04 2.70
N LYS A 125 -4.57 12.00 2.06
CA LYS A 125 -3.30 11.62 2.66
C LYS A 125 -2.53 12.89 2.98
N ILE A 126 -2.24 13.11 4.26
CA ILE A 126 -1.52 14.28 4.77
C ILE A 126 -0.11 13.83 5.13
N PRO A 127 0.94 14.36 4.50
CA PRO A 127 2.31 13.99 4.85
C PRO A 127 2.67 14.58 6.21
N LEU A 128 3.30 13.77 7.06
CA LEU A 128 3.85 14.20 8.35
C LEU A 128 5.38 14.26 8.31
N SER A 129 5.97 14.02 7.13
CA SER A 129 7.38 14.17 6.79
C SER A 129 7.49 14.75 5.39
N ASP A 130 8.48 15.58 5.15
CA ASP A 130 8.70 16.37 3.94
C ASP A 130 9.54 15.64 2.85
N ALA A 131 9.85 14.37 3.04
CA ALA A 131 10.79 13.61 2.20
C ALA A 131 12.21 14.17 2.18
N GLY A 132 12.65 14.80 3.29
CA GLY A 132 13.94 15.46 3.44
C GLY A 132 15.01 14.66 4.19
N ASN A 133 14.85 13.34 4.39
CA ASN A 133 15.87 12.53 5.07
C ASN A 133 17.22 12.62 4.34
N SER A 134 18.28 12.79 5.13
CA SER A 134 19.66 12.87 4.66
C SER A 134 20.57 12.03 5.54
N GLU A 135 21.73 11.63 5.02
CA GLU A 135 22.81 11.00 5.77
C GLU A 135 24.09 11.78 5.54
N ASN A 136 24.77 12.19 6.63
CA ASN A 136 25.97 13.04 6.59
C ASN A 136 25.77 14.34 5.75
N ASN A 137 24.59 14.94 5.85
CA ASN A 137 24.14 16.11 5.08
C ASN A 137 24.01 15.89 3.56
N ILE A 138 24.02 14.65 3.09
CA ILE A 138 23.74 14.30 1.69
C ILE A 138 22.32 13.75 1.62
N PRO A 139 21.45 14.33 0.76
CA PRO A 139 20.05 13.89 0.64
C PRO A 139 19.93 12.43 0.22
N LEU A 140 18.96 11.70 0.79
CA LEU A 140 18.67 10.30 0.49
C LEU A 140 17.56 10.17 -0.57
N PRO A 141 17.58 9.10 -1.39
CA PRO A 141 16.53 8.82 -2.37
C PRO A 141 15.18 8.55 -1.69
N MET A 142 14.10 8.58 -2.47
CA MET A 142 12.74 8.35 -1.98
C MET A 142 12.57 7.00 -1.28
N ASP A 143 13.39 6.02 -1.60
CA ASP A 143 13.42 4.70 -0.95
C ASP A 143 13.71 4.74 0.55
N TYR A 144 14.33 5.81 1.04
CA TYR A 144 14.66 6.03 2.47
C TYR A 144 13.83 7.15 3.11
N GLN A 145 12.80 7.63 2.42
CA GLN A 145 11.89 8.62 2.98
C GLN A 145 10.70 7.93 3.67
N SER A 146 10.33 8.40 4.85
CA SER A 146 9.19 7.83 5.60
C SER A 146 7.84 8.22 5.00
N SER A 147 7.77 9.32 4.25
CA SER A 147 6.60 9.80 3.51
C SER A 147 7.00 10.21 2.11
N LEU A 148 6.03 10.25 1.20
CA LEU A 148 6.21 10.89 -0.12
C LEU A 148 6.28 12.43 -0.03
N GLY A 149 5.96 13.04 1.13
CA GLY A 149 5.94 14.48 1.30
C GLY A 149 4.84 15.19 0.50
N THR A 150 3.82 14.47 0.04
CA THR A 150 2.74 15.02 -0.80
C THR A 150 1.39 14.98 -0.10
N LEU A 151 0.62 16.08 -0.20
CA LEU A 151 -0.81 16.07 0.13
C LEU A 151 -1.57 15.44 -1.05
N ASP A 152 -2.28 14.35 -0.81
CA ASP A 152 -2.99 13.65 -1.88
C ASP A 152 -4.50 13.64 -1.62
N LEU A 153 -5.28 13.82 -2.68
CA LEU A 153 -6.71 13.56 -2.71
C LEU A 153 -6.95 12.06 -3.00
N ILE A 154 -7.88 11.46 -2.27
CA ILE A 154 -8.29 10.06 -2.45
C ILE A 154 -9.78 10.02 -2.72
N VAL A 155 -10.17 9.39 -3.83
CA VAL A 155 -11.58 9.16 -4.17
C VAL A 155 -11.75 7.71 -4.57
N GLY A 156 -12.82 7.06 -4.09
CA GLY A 156 -13.05 5.68 -4.43
C GLY A 156 -14.51 5.25 -4.37
N VAL A 157 -14.79 4.14 -5.03
CA VAL A 157 -16.07 3.47 -5.06
C VAL A 157 -15.88 1.98 -4.80
N GLY A 158 -16.65 1.44 -3.88
CA GLY A 158 -16.75 0.01 -3.61
C GLY A 158 -18.12 -0.53 -4.03
N TYR A 159 -18.13 -1.69 -4.67
CA TYR A 159 -19.36 -2.35 -5.09
C TYR A 159 -19.31 -3.84 -4.79
N GLU A 160 -20.39 -4.40 -4.27
CA GLU A 160 -20.51 -5.82 -3.94
C GLU A 160 -21.49 -6.53 -4.87
N ILE A 161 -21.02 -7.57 -5.55
CA ILE A 161 -21.82 -8.44 -6.41
C ILE A 161 -21.77 -9.84 -5.83
N LYS A 162 -22.85 -10.29 -5.20
CA LYS A 162 -22.89 -11.60 -4.49
C LYS A 162 -21.74 -11.64 -3.45
N LYS A 163 -20.73 -12.48 -3.69
CA LYS A 163 -19.55 -12.61 -2.84
C LYS A 163 -18.33 -11.83 -3.36
N ILE A 164 -18.41 -11.27 -4.56
CA ILE A 164 -17.29 -10.51 -5.14
C ILE A 164 -17.34 -9.08 -4.61
N GLN A 165 -16.22 -8.61 -4.10
CA GLN A 165 -16.02 -7.23 -3.66
C GLN A 165 -15.13 -6.53 -4.69
N LEU A 166 -15.64 -5.47 -5.27
CA LEU A 166 -14.96 -4.63 -6.27
C LEU A 166 -14.66 -3.26 -5.64
N VAL A 167 -13.48 -2.74 -5.87
CA VAL A 167 -13.11 -1.38 -5.52
C VAL A 167 -12.41 -0.74 -6.70
N ALA A 168 -12.80 0.50 -7.03
CA ALA A 168 -12.07 1.38 -7.92
C ALA A 168 -11.72 2.66 -7.16
N ALA A 169 -10.49 3.14 -7.24
CA ALA A 169 -10.08 4.34 -6.54
C ALA A 169 -9.00 5.11 -7.32
N LEU A 170 -8.93 6.42 -7.05
CA LEU A 170 -7.94 7.36 -7.55
C LEU A 170 -7.23 7.98 -6.36
N GLN A 171 -5.90 8.06 -6.44
CA GLN A 171 -5.06 8.92 -5.60
C GLN A 171 -4.38 9.95 -6.48
N GLN A 172 -4.55 11.22 -6.16
CA GLN A 172 -3.97 12.33 -6.92
C GLN A 172 -3.18 13.25 -5.99
N PRO A 173 -1.86 13.35 -6.14
CA PRO A 173 -1.07 14.36 -5.45
C PRO A 173 -1.56 15.78 -5.82
N LEU A 174 -1.82 16.59 -4.80
CA LEU A 174 -2.19 18.00 -4.90
C LEU A 174 -0.97 18.91 -4.69
N THR A 175 0.01 18.45 -3.95
CA THR A 175 1.32 19.09 -3.78
C THR A 175 2.42 18.14 -4.23
N GLN A 176 3.62 18.66 -4.41
CA GLN A 176 4.82 17.85 -4.69
C GLN A 176 5.80 17.96 -3.53
N ASN A 177 6.79 17.07 -3.47
CA ASN A 177 7.78 17.08 -2.40
C ASN A 177 9.03 17.90 -2.78
N GLU A 178 9.82 18.21 -1.75
CA GLU A 178 11.08 18.98 -1.86
C GLU A 178 12.31 18.08 -1.64
N ASN A 179 12.23 16.77 -1.98
CA ASN A 179 13.39 15.90 -1.93
C ASN A 179 14.54 16.48 -2.75
N GLN A 180 15.77 16.30 -2.31
CA GLN A 180 16.96 16.90 -2.93
C GLN A 180 17.96 15.86 -3.46
N PHE A 181 17.58 14.60 -3.55
CA PHE A 181 18.47 13.53 -3.94
C PHE A 181 18.84 13.59 -5.43
N LEU A 182 20.13 13.67 -5.70
CA LEU A 182 20.74 13.49 -7.00
C LEU A 182 21.79 12.37 -6.92
N ALA A 183 21.60 11.29 -7.68
CA ALA A 183 22.51 10.15 -7.68
C ALA A 183 23.96 10.56 -8.00
N SER A 184 24.14 11.59 -8.83
CA SER A 184 25.46 12.14 -9.21
C SER A 184 26.23 12.75 -8.04
N GLN A 185 25.60 13.12 -6.92
CA GLN A 185 26.26 13.65 -5.73
C GLN A 185 26.99 12.55 -4.93
N TYR A 186 26.64 11.28 -5.15
CA TYR A 186 27.29 10.17 -4.47
C TYR A 186 28.52 9.65 -5.23
N PRO A 187 29.57 9.19 -4.51
CA PRO A 187 30.74 8.56 -5.11
C PRO A 187 30.36 7.37 -5.99
N ALA A 188 31.15 7.09 -7.04
CA ALA A 188 30.90 5.96 -7.92
C ALA A 188 30.89 4.58 -7.22
N SER A 189 31.60 4.47 -6.08
CA SER A 189 31.64 3.28 -5.23
C SER A 189 30.43 3.13 -4.30
N SER A 190 29.59 4.16 -4.16
CA SER A 190 28.42 4.12 -3.29
C SER A 190 27.27 3.35 -3.95
N PRO A 191 26.63 2.40 -3.25
CA PRO A 191 25.39 1.78 -3.72
C PRO A 191 24.29 2.78 -4.08
N LEU A 192 24.23 3.93 -3.39
CA LEU A 192 23.24 4.98 -3.62
C LEU A 192 23.39 5.66 -4.99
N ARG A 193 24.54 5.55 -5.62
CA ARG A 193 24.76 6.01 -7.01
C ARG A 193 23.85 5.31 -8.03
N GLY A 194 23.38 4.10 -7.72
CA GLY A 194 22.50 3.31 -8.59
C GLY A 194 21.02 3.66 -8.46
N PHE A 195 20.63 4.54 -7.52
CA PHE A 195 19.24 4.95 -7.34
C PHE A 195 18.82 6.01 -8.35
N LEU A 196 17.54 6.09 -8.64
CA LEU A 196 16.97 7.14 -9.48
C LEU A 196 17.01 8.49 -8.76
N SER A 197 17.45 9.54 -9.47
CA SER A 197 17.43 10.90 -8.93
C SER A 197 16.00 11.38 -8.71
N THR A 198 15.76 12.03 -7.56
CA THR A 198 14.44 12.48 -7.11
C THR A 198 14.46 13.91 -6.56
N ASN A 199 15.44 14.73 -6.97
CA ASN A 199 15.48 16.13 -6.59
C ASN A 199 14.25 16.89 -7.10
N LYS A 200 13.52 17.56 -6.22
CA LYS A 200 12.22 18.20 -6.49
C LYS A 200 11.25 17.24 -7.19
N PHE A 201 11.08 16.07 -6.60
CA PHE A 201 10.36 14.96 -7.19
C PHE A 201 8.88 15.28 -7.40
N GLN A 202 8.43 15.16 -8.64
CA GLN A 202 7.03 15.36 -9.04
C GLN A 202 6.41 14.01 -9.36
N ARG A 203 5.54 13.56 -8.47
CA ARG A 203 4.82 12.29 -8.60
C ARG A 203 3.51 12.47 -9.36
N SER A 204 3.18 11.53 -10.23
CA SER A 204 1.86 11.43 -10.87
C SER A 204 0.85 10.72 -9.95
N GLY A 205 -0.42 10.74 -10.35
CA GLY A 205 -1.49 10.03 -9.66
C GLY A 205 -1.57 8.55 -10.03
N ASP A 206 -2.33 7.78 -9.22
CA ASP A 206 -2.58 6.35 -9.41
C ASP A 206 -4.06 6.04 -9.47
N VAL A 207 -4.42 5.10 -10.34
CA VAL A 207 -5.73 4.44 -10.34
C VAL A 207 -5.57 3.03 -9.84
N LEU A 208 -6.41 2.65 -8.88
CA LEU A 208 -6.45 1.33 -8.27
C LEU A 208 -7.77 0.64 -8.66
N LEU A 209 -7.66 -0.63 -9.01
CA LEU A 209 -8.80 -1.55 -9.03
C LEU A 209 -8.49 -2.71 -8.08
N ARG A 210 -9.50 -3.19 -7.36
CA ARG A 210 -9.36 -4.39 -6.53
C ARG A 210 -10.55 -5.31 -6.76
N VAL A 211 -10.25 -6.58 -6.93
CA VAL A 211 -11.25 -7.66 -6.98
C VAL A 211 -10.92 -8.64 -5.88
N SER A 212 -11.85 -8.88 -4.96
CA SER A 212 -11.67 -9.78 -3.81
C SER A 212 -12.82 -10.77 -3.72
N TYR A 213 -12.53 -11.99 -3.27
CA TYR A 213 -13.51 -13.05 -3.12
C TYR A 213 -13.45 -13.68 -1.72
N PRO A 214 -14.25 -13.20 -0.76
CA PRO A 214 -14.27 -13.76 0.61
C PRO A 214 -14.83 -15.19 0.65
N LEU A 215 -14.09 -16.08 1.32
CA LEU A 215 -14.43 -17.48 1.57
C LEU A 215 -14.46 -17.73 3.07
N ASN A 216 -15.63 -18.01 3.63
CA ASN A 216 -15.74 -18.43 5.03
C ASN A 216 -15.28 -19.90 5.13
N ILE A 217 -14.14 -20.13 5.79
CA ILE A 217 -13.62 -21.47 6.08
C ILE A 217 -14.43 -22.11 7.22
N ASN A 218 -14.69 -21.32 8.25
CA ASN A 218 -15.59 -21.66 9.35
C ASN A 218 -16.18 -20.37 9.96
N SER A 219 -16.86 -20.46 11.11
CA SER A 219 -17.52 -19.33 11.78
C SER A 219 -16.55 -18.25 12.27
N LYS A 220 -15.26 -18.57 12.44
CA LYS A 220 -14.24 -17.65 12.96
C LYS A 220 -13.16 -17.28 11.94
N LEU A 221 -12.99 -18.08 10.89
CA LEU A 221 -11.89 -17.94 9.94
C LEU A 221 -12.43 -17.65 8.55
N LYS A 222 -11.98 -16.53 7.97
CA LYS A 222 -12.28 -16.09 6.61
C LYS A 222 -10.98 -15.97 5.81
N PHE A 223 -10.96 -16.53 4.62
CA PHE A 223 -9.87 -16.43 3.66
C PHE A 223 -10.32 -15.60 2.45
N THR A 224 -9.57 -14.59 2.07
CA THR A 224 -9.94 -13.70 0.98
C THR A 224 -8.77 -13.49 0.02
N PRO A 225 -8.74 -14.22 -1.10
CA PRO A 225 -7.84 -13.87 -2.21
C PRO A 225 -8.31 -12.58 -2.88
N SER A 226 -7.34 -11.80 -3.36
CA SER A 226 -7.56 -10.52 -4.01
C SER A 226 -6.54 -10.27 -5.10
N ILE A 227 -6.98 -9.65 -6.20
CA ILE A 227 -6.13 -9.13 -7.27
C ILE A 227 -6.26 -7.61 -7.25
N LEU A 228 -5.12 -6.94 -7.38
CA LEU A 228 -5.00 -5.50 -7.20
C LEU A 228 -4.10 -4.89 -8.29
N PRO A 229 -4.64 -4.59 -9.50
CA PRO A 229 -3.96 -3.72 -10.46
C PRO A 229 -3.94 -2.28 -9.97
N ILE A 230 -2.79 -1.64 -10.09
CA ILE A 230 -2.56 -0.20 -9.85
C ILE A 230 -1.89 0.35 -11.08
N TYR A 231 -2.47 1.39 -11.68
CA TYR A 231 -1.92 2.04 -12.85
C TYR A 231 -1.44 3.45 -12.51
N HIS A 232 -0.14 3.69 -12.65
CA HIS A 232 0.49 4.98 -12.52
C HIS A 232 0.28 5.79 -13.81
N LEU A 233 -0.36 6.97 -13.70
CA LEU A 233 -0.99 7.62 -14.84
C LEU A 233 -0.02 8.26 -15.83
N LYS A 234 1.10 8.84 -15.35
CA LYS A 234 2.11 9.53 -16.18
C LYS A 234 3.51 9.20 -15.66
N ASN A 235 4.53 9.48 -16.46
CA ASN A 235 5.89 9.47 -15.96
C ASN A 235 6.06 10.52 -14.85
N ASP A 236 6.79 10.13 -13.80
CA ASP A 236 7.25 11.05 -12.76
C ASP A 236 8.36 11.94 -13.31
N ARG A 237 8.66 13.03 -12.61
CA ARG A 237 9.69 14.00 -13.02
C ARG A 237 10.59 14.34 -11.86
N PHE A 238 11.78 14.81 -12.17
CA PHE A 238 12.73 15.37 -11.23
C PHE A 238 13.50 16.54 -11.88
N THR A 239 14.13 17.36 -11.06
CA THR A 239 14.97 18.46 -11.53
C THR A 239 16.43 18.03 -11.46
N ASN A 240 17.19 18.13 -12.56
CA ASN A 240 18.59 17.78 -12.62
C ASN A 240 19.50 18.89 -12.03
N GLN A 241 20.83 18.71 -12.08
CA GLN A 241 21.82 19.68 -11.59
C GLN A 241 21.82 21.02 -12.34
N ASN A 242 21.33 21.03 -13.57
CA ASN A 242 21.24 22.22 -14.41
C ASN A 242 19.90 22.98 -14.20
N ASN A 243 19.10 22.61 -13.20
CA ASN A 243 17.73 23.08 -12.98
C ASN A 243 16.76 22.80 -14.15
N GLU A 244 17.02 21.74 -14.93
CA GLU A 244 16.11 21.27 -15.98
C GLU A 244 15.19 20.20 -15.40
N GLU A 245 13.89 20.30 -15.69
CA GLU A 245 12.91 19.27 -15.35
C GLU A 245 12.97 18.14 -16.39
N LEU A 246 13.21 16.92 -15.92
CA LEU A 246 13.35 15.71 -16.74
C LEU A 246 12.32 14.66 -16.33
N GLU A 247 11.78 13.94 -17.30
CA GLU A 247 10.94 12.77 -17.05
C GLU A 247 11.78 11.55 -16.62
N ILE A 248 11.26 10.81 -15.65
CA ILE A 248 11.77 9.49 -15.30
C ILE A 248 11.07 8.47 -16.19
N ASN A 249 11.69 8.15 -17.30
CA ASN A 249 11.14 7.23 -18.28
C ASN A 249 10.76 5.88 -17.65
N ASN A 250 9.64 5.28 -18.12
CA ASN A 250 9.12 3.99 -17.65
C ASN A 250 8.63 4.00 -16.17
N SER A 251 8.44 5.15 -15.56
CA SER A 251 7.78 5.26 -14.26
C SER A 251 6.25 5.22 -14.36
N LYS A 252 5.67 5.56 -15.51
CA LYS A 252 4.27 5.27 -15.86
C LYS A 252 4.07 3.78 -16.11
N GLY A 253 2.92 3.23 -15.70
CA GLY A 253 2.55 1.87 -16.08
C GLY A 253 1.78 1.09 -15.02
N LEU A 254 1.59 -0.19 -15.30
CA LEU A 254 0.82 -1.12 -14.49
C LEU A 254 1.70 -1.85 -13.48
N THR A 255 1.22 -1.89 -12.24
CA THR A 255 1.65 -2.83 -11.21
C THR A 255 0.46 -3.76 -10.91
N LEU A 256 0.64 -5.07 -11.00
CA LEU A 256 -0.39 -6.07 -10.72
C LEU A 256 0.00 -6.86 -9.48
N ASN A 257 -0.78 -6.73 -8.41
CA ASN A 257 -0.53 -7.40 -7.14
C ASN A 257 -1.54 -8.53 -6.90
N GLY A 258 -1.07 -9.62 -6.29
CA GLY A 258 -1.90 -10.61 -5.62
C GLY A 258 -1.83 -10.42 -4.11
N ASN A 259 -2.97 -10.43 -3.45
CA ASN A 259 -3.05 -10.36 -2.00
C ASN A 259 -3.89 -11.52 -1.45
N VAL A 260 -3.54 -11.94 -0.24
CA VAL A 260 -4.32 -12.91 0.52
C VAL A 260 -4.55 -12.34 1.91
N TYR A 261 -5.82 -12.30 2.31
CA TYR A 261 -6.22 -11.90 3.65
C TYR A 261 -6.75 -13.11 4.41
N LEU A 262 -6.29 -13.28 5.63
CA LEU A 262 -6.75 -14.30 6.56
C LEU A 262 -7.27 -13.60 7.81
N ASP A 263 -8.59 -13.52 7.94
CA ASP A 263 -9.27 -12.89 9.07
C ASP A 263 -9.66 -13.96 10.09
N TYR A 264 -9.24 -13.78 11.34
CA TYR A 264 -9.60 -14.64 12.46
C TYR A 264 -10.36 -13.86 13.53
N GLU A 265 -11.62 -14.20 13.74
CA GLU A 265 -12.46 -13.61 14.78
C GLU A 265 -12.24 -14.35 16.11
N ILE A 266 -11.49 -13.74 17.02
CA ILE A 266 -11.22 -14.26 18.37
C ILE A 266 -12.55 -14.34 19.14
N ASN A 267 -13.29 -13.22 19.11
CA ASN A 267 -14.64 -13.09 19.66
C ASN A 267 -15.38 -11.96 18.90
N GLN A 268 -16.57 -11.60 19.33
CA GLN A 268 -17.38 -10.56 18.67
C GLN A 268 -16.69 -9.17 18.62
N ARG A 269 -15.80 -8.86 19.58
CA ARG A 269 -15.12 -7.56 19.67
C ARG A 269 -13.71 -7.58 19.11
N ASN A 270 -13.03 -8.71 19.14
CA ASN A 270 -11.60 -8.81 18.86
C ASN A 270 -11.34 -9.72 17.67
N GLY A 271 -10.46 -9.29 16.77
CA GLY A 271 -10.04 -10.06 15.62
C GLY A 271 -8.59 -9.81 15.26
N LEU A 272 -8.03 -10.78 14.54
CA LEU A 272 -6.70 -10.70 13.91
C LEU A 272 -6.86 -10.79 12.41
N GLN A 273 -6.01 -10.09 11.67
CA GLN A 273 -5.89 -10.25 10.24
C GLN A 273 -4.41 -10.44 9.87
N LEU A 274 -4.13 -11.44 9.07
CA LEU A 274 -2.88 -11.56 8.33
C LEU A 274 -3.14 -11.19 6.88
N ASN A 275 -2.33 -10.27 6.34
CA ASN A 275 -2.33 -9.94 4.92
C ASN A 275 -0.95 -10.23 4.34
N LEU A 276 -0.90 -11.02 3.28
CA LEU A 276 0.29 -11.29 2.49
C LEU A 276 0.07 -10.74 1.09
N GLY A 277 1.05 -10.03 0.56
CA GLY A 277 1.00 -9.44 -0.78
C GLY A 277 2.27 -9.71 -1.56
N VAL A 278 2.08 -10.07 -2.83
CA VAL A 278 3.15 -10.22 -3.82
C VAL A 278 2.67 -9.65 -5.14
N PRO A 279 3.50 -8.97 -5.91
CA PRO A 279 3.15 -8.55 -7.25
C PRO A 279 3.52 -9.62 -8.29
N PHE A 280 2.74 -9.62 -9.37
CA PHE A 280 2.97 -10.44 -10.55
C PHE A 280 3.57 -9.62 -11.69
N LEU A 281 3.35 -8.30 -11.69
CA LEU A 281 3.85 -7.38 -12.69
C LEU A 281 4.18 -6.04 -12.02
N VAL A 282 5.24 -5.39 -12.48
CA VAL A 282 5.72 -4.11 -11.92
C VAL A 282 6.16 -3.14 -13.00
N ARG A 283 6.11 -1.84 -12.72
CA ARG A 283 6.70 -0.78 -13.53
C ARG A 283 8.23 -0.95 -13.57
N THR A 284 8.86 -0.57 -14.66
CA THR A 284 10.30 -0.69 -14.79
C THR A 284 11.06 0.32 -13.92
N ALA A 285 10.61 1.58 -13.87
CA ALA A 285 11.14 2.60 -12.99
C ALA A 285 10.16 2.93 -11.85
N ARG A 286 10.67 3.03 -10.63
CA ARG A 286 9.87 3.18 -9.40
C ARG A 286 10.54 4.15 -8.43
N PRO A 287 10.65 5.42 -8.83
CA PRO A 287 11.38 6.43 -8.06
C PRO A 287 10.68 6.81 -6.75
N ASP A 288 9.43 6.43 -6.56
CA ASP A 288 8.62 6.78 -5.40
C ASP A 288 8.97 5.99 -4.11
N GLY A 289 9.89 5.03 -4.20
CA GLY A 289 10.32 4.23 -3.05
C GLY A 289 9.22 3.34 -2.43
N LEU A 290 8.05 3.25 -3.07
CA LEU A 290 6.90 2.52 -2.55
C LEU A 290 6.89 1.04 -2.91
N THR A 291 7.88 0.60 -3.65
CA THR A 291 7.98 -0.76 -4.15
C THR A 291 8.30 -1.76 -3.04
N ARG A 292 7.59 -2.87 -3.03
CA ARG A 292 7.82 -4.02 -2.14
C ARG A 292 7.83 -5.30 -2.95
N SER A 293 8.91 -6.07 -2.90
CA SER A 293 8.97 -7.41 -3.51
C SER A 293 8.11 -8.44 -2.77
N PHE A 294 7.80 -8.16 -1.51
CA PHE A 294 6.92 -8.92 -0.65
C PHE A 294 6.45 -8.03 0.48
N ILE A 295 5.23 -8.23 0.94
CA ILE A 295 4.71 -7.61 2.16
C ILE A 295 3.95 -8.64 2.99
N ALA A 296 4.20 -8.61 4.30
CA ALA A 296 3.41 -9.29 5.31
C ALA A 296 2.94 -8.26 6.34
N ASN A 297 1.67 -8.26 6.64
CA ASN A 297 1.06 -7.39 7.63
C ASN A 297 0.22 -8.21 8.60
N VAL A 298 0.38 -7.95 9.90
CA VAL A 298 -0.44 -8.50 10.97
C VAL A 298 -1.16 -7.35 11.64
N GLU A 299 -2.48 -7.42 11.69
CA GLU A 299 -3.37 -6.41 12.26
C GLU A 299 -4.20 -7.01 13.40
N TYR A 300 -4.30 -6.32 14.50
CA TYR A 300 -5.24 -6.59 15.57
C TYR A 300 -6.32 -5.52 15.59
N LYS A 301 -7.59 -5.93 15.73
CA LYS A 301 -8.75 -5.04 15.72
C LYS A 301 -9.62 -5.24 16.95
N ILE A 302 -10.05 -4.11 17.55
CA ILE A 302 -10.98 -4.05 18.70
C ILE A 302 -12.19 -3.24 18.27
N ARG A 303 -13.39 -3.74 18.57
CA ARG A 303 -14.69 -3.10 18.28
C ARG A 303 -15.41 -2.76 19.59
N PHE A 304 -16.01 -1.58 19.67
CA PHE A 304 -16.71 -1.10 20.88
C PHE A 304 -17.78 -0.04 20.59
#